data_be3580f530b491872f9f4a78644c9ec1
#
_entry.id   be3580f530b491872f9f4a78644c9ec1
#
_cell.length_a   1.000
_cell.length_b   1.000
_cell.length_c   1.000
_cell.angle_alpha   90.00
_cell.angle_beta   90.00
_cell.angle_gamma   90.00
#
_symmetry.space_group_name_H-M   'P 1'
#
loop_
_entity.id
_entity.type
_entity.pdbx_description
1 polymer ?
#
loop_
_entity_poly.entity_id
_entity_poly.type
_entity_poly.pdbx_seq_one_letter_code
_entity_poly.pdbx_strand_id
1 'polypeptide(L)'
;MIRFYNGKLLSLSGGFEISDWEVWVEESMILYVGPAIGAHPPFEREIDLKGNLLMPGFKNAHAHSAMTFLRSYADDLPLQSWLFDKVFPLEAKLTPDDIYALTKLAILEYLKGGITSAFDMYYKRDAFAQASIDCGFRMVLCGALAAGDDWTVGEMDTIKFNNLHPLISYIPGIHAEYTANLDLLMFMKMLLDEYKMPFFTHNSETKREVEECIARHGLTPTQLFEENGLFEHGGGGFHCVWLDETDMDIFARRGLYAVTCPASNAKLASGIAPVSEFLRRKIPLAIGTDGPASNNALNMFREMYL
;
A
#
# COMPACT_ATOMS: atom_id res chain seq x y z
N MET A 1 10.11 10.93 27.80
CA MET A 1 9.07 11.72 27.07
C MET A 1 9.74 12.75 26.20
N ILE A 2 9.25 12.93 24.94
CA ILE A 2 9.76 13.90 23.95
C ILE A 2 8.70 14.97 23.71
N ARG A 3 9.10 16.24 23.66
CA ARG A 3 8.23 17.39 23.35
C ARG A 3 8.59 17.98 22.00
N PHE A 4 7.59 18.20 21.14
CA PHE A 4 7.69 19.00 19.92
C PHE A 4 6.96 20.32 20.16
N TYR A 5 7.67 21.44 20.02
CA TYR A 5 7.15 22.77 20.36
C TYR A 5 7.61 23.86 19.38
N ASN A 6 7.08 25.06 19.53
CA ASN A 6 7.46 26.23 18.72
C ASN A 6 7.29 26.00 17.21
N GLY A 7 6.15 25.40 16.82
CA GLY A 7 5.82 25.14 15.43
C GLY A 7 4.33 25.22 15.17
N LYS A 8 3.94 24.79 14.00
CA LYS A 8 2.55 24.64 13.59
C LYS A 8 2.19 23.14 13.58
N LEU A 9 0.97 22.80 13.94
CA LEU A 9 0.47 21.42 13.92
C LEU A 9 -0.70 21.32 12.96
N LEU A 10 -0.60 20.38 12.02
CA LEU A 10 -1.71 19.86 11.20
C LEU A 10 -2.05 18.45 11.69
N SER A 11 -3.04 18.30 12.57
CA SER A 11 -3.35 17.01 13.20
C SER A 11 -4.10 16.06 12.29
N LEU A 12 -4.85 16.56 11.31
CA LEU A 12 -5.82 15.84 10.47
C LEU A 12 -6.95 15.16 11.27
N SER A 13 -7.05 15.41 12.57
CA SER A 13 -8.10 14.92 13.45
C SER A 13 -9.23 15.96 13.51
N GLY A 14 -10.33 15.68 12.82
CA GLY A 14 -11.49 16.59 12.80
C GLY A 14 -11.43 17.71 11.76
N GLY A 15 -10.44 17.72 10.87
CA GLY A 15 -10.33 18.71 9.79
C GLY A 15 -8.90 19.05 9.40
N PHE A 16 -8.75 20.11 8.59
CA PHE A 16 -7.46 20.57 8.06
C PHE A 16 -6.99 21.86 8.75
N GLU A 17 -7.39 22.08 10.01
CA GLU A 17 -6.99 23.27 10.75
C GLU A 17 -5.53 23.16 11.21
N ILE A 18 -4.82 24.27 11.05
CA ILE A 18 -3.45 24.43 11.56
C ILE A 18 -3.50 25.20 12.88
N SER A 19 -2.90 24.62 13.91
CA SER A 19 -2.86 25.18 15.27
C SER A 19 -1.43 25.44 15.74
N ASP A 20 -1.28 26.31 16.73
CA ASP A 20 -0.01 26.57 17.45
C ASP A 20 0.12 25.63 18.66
N TRP A 21 -0.10 24.34 18.45
CA TRP A 21 -0.12 23.32 19.48
C TRP A 21 1.20 22.56 19.58
N GLU A 22 1.40 21.97 20.75
CA GLU A 22 2.52 21.09 21.03
C GLU A 22 2.09 19.61 20.96
N VAL A 23 3.07 18.75 20.71
CA VAL A 23 2.88 17.31 20.73
C VAL A 23 3.90 16.69 21.69
N TRP A 24 3.42 15.87 22.64
CA TRP A 24 4.28 15.12 23.54
C TRP A 24 4.14 13.63 23.25
N VAL A 25 5.28 12.95 23.19
CA VAL A 25 5.37 11.54 22.83
C VAL A 25 6.17 10.80 23.90
N GLU A 26 5.69 9.64 24.30
CA GLU A 26 6.43 8.71 25.13
C GLU A 26 6.41 7.33 24.46
N GLU A 27 7.59 6.78 24.22
CA GLU A 27 7.76 5.55 23.45
C GLU A 27 7.03 5.64 22.10
N SER A 28 5.98 4.85 21.92
CA SER A 28 5.17 4.80 20.69
C SER A 28 3.82 5.53 20.78
N MET A 29 3.57 6.25 21.89
CA MET A 29 2.28 6.88 22.18
C MET A 29 2.36 8.39 22.17
N ILE A 30 1.37 9.03 21.53
CA ILE A 30 1.14 10.47 21.68
C ILE A 30 0.34 10.68 22.97
N LEU A 31 0.95 11.33 23.96
CA LEU A 31 0.33 11.57 25.27
C LEU A 31 -0.43 12.88 25.35
N TYR A 32 0.03 13.89 24.60
CA TYR A 32 -0.57 15.23 24.63
C TYR A 32 -0.54 15.86 23.24
N VAL A 33 -1.64 16.48 22.88
CA VAL A 33 -1.78 17.35 21.72
C VAL A 33 -2.63 18.56 22.18
N GLY A 34 -2.06 19.75 22.16
CA GLY A 34 -2.78 20.93 22.62
C GLY A 34 -1.90 22.18 22.74
N PRO A 35 -2.46 23.30 23.21
CA PRO A 35 -1.70 24.52 23.44
C PRO A 35 -0.61 24.31 24.51
N ALA A 36 0.42 25.15 24.49
CA ALA A 36 1.47 25.12 25.50
C ALA A 36 0.92 25.22 26.92
N ILE A 37 1.35 24.32 27.81
CA ILE A 37 0.98 24.35 29.22
C ILE A 37 2.19 24.69 30.07
N GLY A 38 1.99 25.63 31.02
CA GLY A 38 3.09 26.11 31.85
C GLY A 38 3.60 25.12 32.90
N ALA A 39 2.76 24.14 33.30
CA ALA A 39 3.14 23.10 34.25
C ALA A 39 3.13 21.74 33.53
N HIS A 40 4.28 21.14 33.33
CA HIS A 40 4.45 19.85 32.68
C HIS A 40 5.56 19.02 33.36
N PRO A 41 5.56 17.69 33.22
CA PRO A 41 6.66 16.84 33.64
C PRO A 41 7.97 17.21 32.93
N PRO A 42 9.13 16.86 33.47
CA PRO A 42 10.40 17.07 32.77
C PRO A 42 10.45 16.23 31.49
N PHE A 43 10.91 16.84 30.40
CA PHE A 43 11.12 16.14 29.13
C PHE A 43 12.55 15.62 29.06
N GLU A 44 12.73 14.42 28.57
CA GLU A 44 14.03 13.84 28.25
C GLU A 44 14.65 14.56 27.04
N ARG A 45 13.80 14.94 26.09
CA ARG A 45 14.19 15.66 24.87
C ARG A 45 13.12 16.66 24.45
N GLU A 46 13.58 17.85 24.09
CA GLU A 46 12.75 18.88 23.51
C GLU A 46 13.21 19.18 22.08
N ILE A 47 12.27 19.23 21.14
CA ILE A 47 12.51 19.49 19.73
C ILE A 47 11.82 20.80 19.37
N ASP A 48 12.63 21.82 19.15
CA ASP A 48 12.17 23.12 18.66
C ASP A 48 11.89 23.01 17.15
N LEU A 49 10.64 23.15 16.77
CA LEU A 49 10.20 23.09 15.37
C LEU A 49 10.54 24.36 14.59
N LYS A 50 10.94 25.45 15.24
CA LYS A 50 11.35 26.72 14.61
C LYS A 50 10.33 27.26 13.61
N GLY A 51 9.05 27.17 13.93
CA GLY A 51 7.96 27.59 13.06
C GLY A 51 7.58 26.60 11.95
N ASN A 52 8.28 25.46 11.83
CA ASN A 52 7.93 24.43 10.84
C ASN A 52 6.61 23.72 11.19
N LEU A 53 6.02 23.09 10.19
CA LEU A 53 4.79 22.32 10.30
C LEU A 53 5.10 20.89 10.76
N LEU A 54 4.47 20.46 11.85
CA LEU A 54 4.38 19.06 12.25
C LEU A 54 3.07 18.48 11.75
N MET A 55 3.12 17.32 11.12
CA MET A 55 1.96 16.60 10.62
C MET A 55 2.16 15.09 10.75
N PRO A 56 1.09 14.26 10.70
CA PRO A 56 1.22 12.82 10.61
C PRO A 56 2.07 12.42 9.40
N GLY A 57 2.92 11.40 9.58
CA GLY A 57 3.68 10.84 8.46
C GLY A 57 2.77 10.23 7.40
N PHE A 58 3.21 10.29 6.15
CA PHE A 58 2.50 9.69 5.04
C PHE A 58 2.39 8.17 5.19
N LYS A 59 1.30 7.62 4.68
CA LYS A 59 1.09 6.18 4.52
C LYS A 59 1.10 5.88 3.03
N ASN A 60 2.08 5.08 2.62
CA ASN A 60 2.18 4.60 1.24
C ASN A 60 1.24 3.39 1.09
N ALA A 61 0.11 3.59 0.42
CA ALA A 61 -0.96 2.59 0.38
C ALA A 61 -0.74 1.46 -0.63
N HIS A 62 0.33 1.50 -1.43
CA HIS A 62 0.75 0.43 -2.31
C HIS A 62 2.21 0.59 -2.71
N ALA A 63 2.99 -0.47 -2.52
CA ALA A 63 4.40 -0.49 -2.85
C ALA A 63 4.91 -1.90 -3.20
N HIS A 64 6.10 -1.95 -3.83
CA HIS A 64 6.95 -3.11 -4.06
C HIS A 64 8.38 -2.72 -3.69
N SER A 65 8.63 -2.51 -2.40
CA SER A 65 9.84 -1.82 -1.90
C SER A 65 11.15 -2.44 -2.38
N ALA A 66 11.26 -3.77 -2.43
CA ALA A 66 12.49 -4.41 -2.85
C ALA A 66 12.85 -4.21 -4.33
N MET A 67 11.95 -3.64 -5.15
CA MET A 67 12.24 -3.29 -6.55
C MET A 67 13.23 -2.13 -6.72
N THR A 68 13.86 -1.63 -5.67
CA THR A 68 14.87 -0.55 -5.76
C THR A 68 16.01 -0.85 -6.73
N PHE A 69 16.35 -2.11 -6.95
CA PHE A 69 17.38 -2.55 -7.92
C PHE A 69 16.96 -2.42 -9.38
N LEU A 70 15.65 -2.29 -9.64
CA LEU A 70 15.10 -2.13 -11.00
C LEU A 70 14.76 -0.68 -11.35
N ARG A 71 15.14 0.27 -10.51
CA ARG A 71 14.89 1.70 -10.74
C ARG A 71 15.48 2.12 -12.10
N SER A 72 14.67 2.75 -12.94
CA SER A 72 15.02 3.16 -14.31
C SER A 72 15.44 2.00 -15.24
N TYR A 73 15.10 0.75 -14.87
CA TYR A 73 15.30 -0.39 -15.73
C TYR A 73 14.08 -0.65 -16.60
N ALA A 74 14.32 -0.87 -17.89
CA ALA A 74 13.28 -1.21 -18.88
C ALA A 74 12.14 -0.17 -18.95
N ASP A 75 12.48 1.12 -18.94
CA ASP A 75 11.55 2.21 -19.19
C ASP A 75 10.90 2.08 -20.60
N ASP A 76 9.75 2.74 -20.80
CA ASP A 76 9.04 2.83 -22.09
C ASP A 76 8.47 1.49 -22.62
N LEU A 77 8.09 0.58 -21.74
CA LEU A 77 7.41 -0.67 -22.09
C LEU A 77 5.99 -0.73 -21.49
N PRO A 78 5.02 -1.34 -22.25
CA PRO A 78 3.70 -1.65 -21.70
C PRO A 78 3.81 -2.66 -20.55
N LEU A 79 2.86 -2.59 -19.60
CA LEU A 79 2.87 -3.38 -18.36
C LEU A 79 3.20 -4.86 -18.57
N GLN A 80 2.53 -5.57 -19.48
CA GLN A 80 2.73 -7.02 -19.63
C GLN A 80 4.15 -7.35 -20.12
N SER A 81 4.66 -6.65 -21.15
CA SER A 81 6.02 -6.87 -21.63
C SER A 81 7.06 -6.46 -20.58
N TRP A 82 6.80 -5.36 -19.87
CA TRP A 82 7.65 -4.92 -18.77
C TRP A 82 7.71 -5.99 -17.67
N LEU A 83 6.54 -6.51 -17.24
CA LEU A 83 6.43 -7.45 -16.14
C LEU A 83 7.01 -8.83 -16.48
N PHE A 84 6.50 -9.46 -17.58
CA PHE A 84 6.84 -10.84 -17.92
C PHE A 84 8.21 -11.01 -18.57
N ASP A 85 8.65 -10.05 -19.41
CA ASP A 85 9.90 -10.17 -20.16
C ASP A 85 11.10 -9.58 -19.42
N LYS A 86 10.87 -8.64 -18.47
CA LYS A 86 11.96 -7.88 -17.82
C LYS A 86 12.00 -8.05 -16.31
N VAL A 87 10.89 -7.85 -15.61
CA VAL A 87 10.85 -7.80 -14.14
C VAL A 87 10.92 -9.20 -13.53
N PHE A 88 9.96 -10.06 -13.80
CA PHE A 88 9.87 -11.40 -13.20
C PHE A 88 11.14 -12.24 -13.38
N PRO A 89 11.82 -12.25 -14.57
CA PRO A 89 13.06 -13.01 -14.74
C PRO A 89 14.22 -12.53 -13.87
N LEU A 90 14.20 -11.27 -13.43
CA LEU A 90 15.22 -10.72 -12.53
C LEU A 90 14.83 -10.93 -11.07
N GLU A 91 13.58 -10.73 -10.70
CA GLU A 91 13.08 -10.97 -9.35
C GLU A 91 13.22 -12.43 -8.92
N ALA A 92 13.05 -13.37 -9.84
CA ALA A 92 13.25 -14.80 -9.58
C ALA A 92 14.68 -15.16 -9.12
N LYS A 93 15.66 -14.29 -9.37
CA LYS A 93 17.08 -14.49 -8.98
C LYS A 93 17.39 -13.92 -7.60
N LEU A 94 16.52 -13.08 -7.03
CA LEU A 94 16.79 -12.44 -5.75
C LEU A 94 16.83 -13.48 -4.62
N THR A 95 17.82 -13.34 -3.77
CA THR A 95 17.95 -14.11 -2.52
C THR A 95 17.21 -13.40 -1.37
N PRO A 96 16.99 -14.06 -0.22
CA PRO A 96 16.49 -13.38 0.97
C PRO A 96 17.36 -12.21 1.43
N ASP A 97 18.69 -12.33 1.32
CA ASP A 97 19.63 -11.26 1.69
C ASP A 97 19.51 -10.05 0.77
N ASP A 98 19.29 -10.28 -0.54
CA ASP A 98 19.02 -9.20 -1.49
C ASP A 98 17.73 -8.47 -1.11
N ILE A 99 16.63 -9.21 -0.86
CA ILE A 99 15.34 -8.63 -0.45
C ILE A 99 15.49 -7.80 0.83
N TYR A 100 16.22 -8.32 1.82
CA TYR A 100 16.49 -7.59 3.06
C TYR A 100 17.20 -6.25 2.79
N ALA A 101 18.29 -6.27 2.02
CA ALA A 101 19.09 -5.08 1.74
C ALA A 101 18.30 -4.05 0.90
N LEU A 102 17.61 -4.51 -0.15
CA LEU A 102 16.82 -3.65 -1.05
C LEU A 102 15.62 -3.03 -0.33
N THR A 103 14.95 -3.77 0.55
CA THR A 103 13.87 -3.26 1.40
C THR A 103 14.38 -2.17 2.35
N LYS A 104 15.54 -2.36 2.97
CA LYS A 104 16.15 -1.32 3.82
C LYS A 104 16.44 -0.05 3.04
N LEU A 105 16.91 -0.17 1.80
CA LEU A 105 17.15 0.98 0.93
C LEU A 105 15.84 1.75 0.66
N ALA A 106 14.76 1.04 0.35
CA ALA A 106 13.44 1.67 0.18
C ALA A 106 12.96 2.36 1.46
N ILE A 107 13.08 1.71 2.63
CA ILE A 107 12.69 2.28 3.91
C ILE A 107 13.47 3.57 4.22
N LEU A 108 14.74 3.62 3.90
CA LEU A 108 15.54 4.86 4.05
C LEU A 108 14.99 5.99 3.18
N GLU A 109 14.59 5.69 1.95
CA GLU A 109 13.96 6.66 1.05
C GLU A 109 12.59 7.09 1.58
N TYR A 110 11.76 6.14 2.06
CA TYR A 110 10.48 6.43 2.69
C TYR A 110 10.63 7.40 3.86
N LEU A 111 11.49 7.11 4.81
CA LEU A 111 11.70 7.93 5.99
C LEU A 111 12.21 9.34 5.63
N LYS A 112 13.10 9.46 4.65
CA LYS A 112 13.56 10.76 4.12
C LYS A 112 12.44 11.55 3.44
N GLY A 113 11.48 10.85 2.83
CA GLY A 113 10.29 11.42 2.18
C GLY A 113 9.11 11.67 3.12
N GLY A 114 9.25 11.36 4.42
CA GLY A 114 8.18 11.52 5.42
C GLY A 114 7.12 10.41 5.39
N ILE A 115 7.40 9.28 4.73
CA ILE A 115 6.55 8.09 4.76
C ILE A 115 6.90 7.27 6.00
N THR A 116 5.93 6.97 6.84
CA THR A 116 6.11 6.28 8.13
C THR A 116 5.49 4.88 8.17
N SER A 117 4.75 4.52 7.13
CA SER A 117 4.25 3.16 6.93
C SER A 117 4.00 2.89 5.45
N ALA A 118 4.10 1.62 5.05
CA ALA A 118 3.78 1.18 3.70
C ALA A 118 2.91 -0.09 3.71
N PHE A 119 2.08 -0.24 2.69
CA PHE A 119 1.34 -1.45 2.37
C PHE A 119 2.01 -2.05 1.13
N ASP A 120 2.72 -3.16 1.32
CA ASP A 120 3.72 -3.65 0.38
C ASP A 120 3.42 -5.08 -0.05
N MET A 121 3.35 -5.30 -1.35
CA MET A 121 3.13 -6.58 -1.97
C MET A 121 4.45 -7.12 -2.53
N TYR A 122 5.07 -8.10 -1.83
CA TYR A 122 6.33 -8.68 -2.31
C TYR A 122 6.56 -10.13 -1.86
N TYR A 123 7.66 -10.71 -2.38
CA TYR A 123 8.07 -12.09 -2.11
C TYR A 123 9.01 -12.19 -0.90
N LYS A 124 9.32 -13.45 -0.45
CA LYS A 124 10.28 -13.73 0.63
C LYS A 124 10.03 -12.88 1.88
N ARG A 125 8.79 -12.88 2.33
CA ARG A 125 8.23 -11.99 3.35
C ARG A 125 8.97 -11.98 4.67
N ASP A 126 9.69 -13.07 5.03
CA ASP A 126 10.53 -13.11 6.24
C ASP A 126 11.65 -12.07 6.21
N ALA A 127 12.40 -12.02 5.12
CA ALA A 127 13.47 -11.05 4.93
C ALA A 127 12.93 -9.62 4.90
N PHE A 128 11.76 -9.46 4.29
CA PHE A 128 11.04 -8.18 4.22
C PHE A 128 10.59 -7.68 5.59
N ALA A 129 9.96 -8.55 6.38
CA ALA A 129 9.54 -8.25 7.75
C ALA A 129 10.74 -7.92 8.65
N GLN A 130 11.82 -8.70 8.57
CA GLN A 130 13.02 -8.46 9.36
C GLN A 130 13.66 -7.11 9.03
N ALA A 131 13.76 -6.74 7.75
CA ALA A 131 14.27 -5.43 7.34
C ALA A 131 13.43 -4.27 7.93
N SER A 132 12.11 -4.45 7.95
CA SER A 132 11.18 -3.45 8.50
C SER A 132 11.33 -3.32 10.02
N ILE A 133 11.45 -4.44 10.73
CA ILE A 133 11.66 -4.47 12.19
C ILE A 133 12.98 -3.79 12.55
N ASP A 134 14.07 -4.14 11.88
CA ASP A 134 15.41 -3.58 12.12
C ASP A 134 15.49 -2.07 11.85
N CYS A 135 14.66 -1.57 10.92
CA CYS A 135 14.56 -0.14 10.62
C CYS A 135 13.54 0.59 11.52
N GLY A 136 12.81 -0.09 12.37
CA GLY A 136 11.72 0.50 13.16
C GLY A 136 10.57 1.02 12.29
N PHE A 137 10.35 0.43 11.11
CA PHE A 137 9.38 0.89 10.12
C PHE A 137 8.11 0.03 10.15
N ARG A 138 6.95 0.67 10.10
CA ARG A 138 5.67 -0.02 10.07
C ARG A 138 5.34 -0.52 8.66
N MET A 139 5.14 -1.84 8.54
CA MET A 139 4.85 -2.49 7.26
C MET A 139 3.60 -3.36 7.35
N VAL A 140 2.67 -3.14 6.44
CA VAL A 140 1.59 -4.07 6.15
C VAL A 140 2.03 -4.89 4.94
N LEU A 141 2.23 -6.19 5.13
CA LEU A 141 2.57 -7.11 4.05
C LEU A 141 1.29 -7.53 3.33
N CYS A 142 1.30 -7.47 2.01
CA CYS A 142 0.19 -7.93 1.17
C CYS A 142 0.50 -9.30 0.56
N GLY A 143 -0.47 -10.20 0.58
CA GLY A 143 -0.41 -11.42 -0.20
C GLY A 143 -0.37 -11.12 -1.71
N ALA A 144 0.31 -11.98 -2.47
CA ALA A 144 0.42 -11.89 -3.91
C ALA A 144 0.32 -13.27 -4.54
N LEU A 145 -0.63 -14.09 -4.08
CA LEU A 145 -0.79 -15.45 -4.56
C LEU A 145 -1.19 -15.47 -6.04
N ALA A 146 -0.65 -16.45 -6.75
CA ALA A 146 -0.98 -16.76 -8.13
C ALA A 146 -1.43 -18.22 -8.28
N ALA A 147 -2.03 -18.58 -9.41
CA ALA A 147 -2.60 -19.91 -9.64
C ALA A 147 -1.60 -21.06 -9.53
N GLY A 148 -0.31 -20.81 -9.79
CA GLY A 148 0.76 -21.81 -9.73
C GLY A 148 1.47 -21.94 -8.39
N ASP A 149 1.10 -21.13 -7.39
CA ASP A 149 1.76 -21.11 -6.08
C ASP A 149 1.26 -22.23 -5.15
N ASP A 150 2.01 -22.49 -4.10
CA ASP A 150 1.50 -23.22 -2.93
C ASP A 150 0.64 -22.27 -2.08
N TRP A 151 -0.67 -22.39 -2.19
CA TRP A 151 -1.61 -21.47 -1.54
C TRP A 151 -1.64 -21.59 -0.01
N THR A 152 -1.18 -22.73 0.54
CA THR A 152 -1.09 -22.90 2.01
C THR A 152 -0.18 -21.84 2.67
N VAL A 153 0.76 -21.27 1.90
CA VAL A 153 1.60 -20.15 2.33
C VAL A 153 0.75 -18.94 2.74
N GLY A 154 -0.38 -18.69 2.07
CA GLY A 154 -1.27 -17.57 2.41
C GLY A 154 -1.85 -17.68 3.82
N GLU A 155 -2.28 -18.88 4.22
CA GLU A 155 -2.76 -19.15 5.59
C GLU A 155 -1.63 -19.08 6.60
N MET A 156 -0.49 -19.72 6.32
CA MET A 156 0.69 -19.70 7.19
C MET A 156 1.18 -18.27 7.44
N ASP A 157 1.24 -17.44 6.40
CA ASP A 157 1.65 -16.05 6.48
C ASP A 157 0.64 -15.20 7.29
N THR A 158 -0.67 -15.47 7.13
CA THR A 158 -1.73 -14.79 7.89
C THR A 158 -1.53 -14.99 9.39
N ILE A 159 -1.29 -16.23 9.83
CA ILE A 159 -1.05 -16.56 11.23
C ILE A 159 0.28 -15.97 11.70
N LYS A 160 1.34 -16.19 10.92
CA LYS A 160 2.72 -15.85 11.29
C LYS A 160 2.91 -14.35 11.45
N PHE A 161 2.64 -13.58 10.39
CA PHE A 161 3.01 -12.16 10.37
C PHE A 161 2.10 -11.28 11.22
N ASN A 162 0.83 -11.66 11.42
CA ASN A 162 -0.05 -10.94 12.33
C ASN A 162 0.27 -11.19 13.84
N ASN A 163 1.15 -12.12 14.13
CA ASN A 163 1.63 -12.41 15.50
C ASN A 163 3.14 -12.18 15.68
N LEU A 164 3.85 -11.69 14.65
CA LEU A 164 5.31 -11.61 14.64
C LEU A 164 5.84 -10.42 15.46
N HIS A 165 5.35 -9.22 15.18
CA HIS A 165 5.88 -7.97 15.76
C HIS A 165 4.87 -6.83 15.62
N PRO A 166 4.77 -5.87 16.59
CA PRO A 166 3.80 -4.75 16.50
C PRO A 166 3.93 -3.82 15.29
N LEU A 167 5.08 -3.84 14.61
CA LEU A 167 5.29 -3.06 13.38
C LEU A 167 4.87 -3.81 12.11
N ILE A 168 4.56 -5.10 12.21
CA ILE A 168 4.26 -5.95 11.05
C ILE A 168 2.81 -6.42 11.15
N SER A 169 2.11 -6.36 10.03
CA SER A 169 0.84 -7.03 9.82
C SER A 169 0.78 -7.61 8.40
N TYR A 170 -0.15 -8.50 8.17
CA TYR A 170 -0.33 -9.16 6.89
C TYR A 170 -1.79 -9.17 6.50
N ILE A 171 -2.06 -8.92 5.23
CA ILE A 171 -3.38 -9.03 4.61
C ILE A 171 -3.28 -10.01 3.44
N PRO A 172 -4.10 -11.08 3.41
CA PRO A 172 -4.14 -12.00 2.28
C PRO A 172 -4.56 -11.29 0.99
N GLY A 173 -3.98 -11.71 -0.13
CA GLY A 173 -4.30 -11.16 -1.44
C GLY A 173 -3.79 -12.03 -2.57
N ILE A 174 -4.34 -11.81 -3.74
CA ILE A 174 -3.80 -12.34 -5.00
C ILE A 174 -3.06 -11.24 -5.73
N HIS A 175 -2.14 -11.62 -6.64
CA HIS A 175 -1.39 -10.62 -7.39
C HIS A 175 -2.35 -9.78 -8.27
N ALA A 176 -3.07 -10.42 -9.19
CA ALA A 176 -4.06 -9.79 -10.06
C ALA A 176 -5.02 -10.86 -10.62
N GLU A 177 -6.11 -10.43 -11.28
CA GLU A 177 -7.06 -11.35 -11.91
C GLU A 177 -6.37 -12.27 -12.92
N TYR A 178 -5.53 -11.73 -13.80
CA TYR A 178 -4.88 -12.47 -14.87
C TYR A 178 -3.78 -13.46 -14.40
N THR A 179 -3.43 -13.47 -13.14
CA THR A 179 -2.55 -14.45 -12.50
C THR A 179 -3.31 -15.46 -11.65
N ALA A 180 -4.61 -15.32 -11.51
CA ALA A 180 -5.48 -16.19 -10.72
C ALA A 180 -6.29 -17.17 -11.59
N ASN A 181 -6.87 -18.16 -10.94
CA ASN A 181 -7.93 -19.02 -11.46
C ASN A 181 -9.06 -19.15 -10.45
N LEU A 182 -10.17 -19.74 -10.83
CA LEU A 182 -11.34 -19.87 -9.96
C LEU A 182 -11.06 -20.65 -8.67
N ASP A 183 -10.19 -21.67 -8.71
CA ASP A 183 -9.83 -22.45 -7.53
C ASP A 183 -9.08 -21.60 -6.52
N LEU A 184 -8.17 -20.71 -6.98
CA LEU A 184 -7.50 -19.74 -6.09
C LEU A 184 -8.48 -18.72 -5.52
N LEU A 185 -9.48 -18.24 -6.29
CA LEU A 185 -10.51 -17.35 -5.77
C LEU A 185 -11.34 -18.04 -4.68
N MET A 186 -11.70 -19.30 -4.86
CA MET A 186 -12.41 -20.09 -3.85
C MET A 186 -11.56 -20.31 -2.59
N PHE A 187 -10.30 -20.65 -2.73
CA PHE A 187 -9.36 -20.75 -1.60
C PHE A 187 -9.24 -19.42 -0.86
N MET A 188 -9.06 -18.32 -1.61
CA MET A 188 -8.97 -16.98 -1.00
C MET A 188 -10.23 -16.63 -0.24
N LYS A 189 -11.42 -16.91 -0.81
CA LYS A 189 -12.70 -16.69 -0.11
C LYS A 189 -12.76 -17.42 1.23
N MET A 190 -12.38 -18.71 1.24
CA MET A 190 -12.33 -19.49 2.49
C MET A 190 -11.39 -18.86 3.52
N LEU A 191 -10.20 -18.47 3.10
CA LEU A 191 -9.20 -17.84 3.98
C LEU A 191 -9.69 -16.50 4.55
N LEU A 192 -10.26 -15.64 3.70
CA LEU A 192 -10.81 -14.36 4.12
C LEU A 192 -11.97 -14.52 5.11
N ASP A 193 -12.82 -15.52 4.90
CA ASP A 193 -13.95 -15.81 5.80
C ASP A 193 -13.50 -16.35 7.16
N GLU A 194 -12.49 -17.21 7.17
CA GLU A 194 -11.96 -17.78 8.42
C GLU A 194 -11.36 -16.70 9.31
N TYR A 195 -10.52 -15.83 8.74
CA TYR A 195 -9.79 -14.82 9.51
C TYR A 195 -10.46 -13.45 9.55
N LYS A 196 -11.63 -13.26 8.89
CA LYS A 196 -12.34 -11.98 8.76
C LYS A 196 -11.45 -10.85 8.24
N MET A 197 -10.65 -11.15 7.21
CA MET A 197 -9.65 -10.25 6.67
C MET A 197 -10.16 -9.53 5.42
N PRO A 198 -9.77 -8.27 5.19
CA PRO A 198 -10.05 -7.57 3.95
C PRO A 198 -9.23 -8.16 2.79
N PHE A 199 -9.69 -7.94 1.56
CA PHE A 199 -9.03 -8.40 0.34
C PHE A 199 -8.46 -7.25 -0.47
N PHE A 200 -7.18 -7.38 -0.90
CA PHE A 200 -6.53 -6.42 -1.80
C PHE A 200 -5.81 -7.13 -2.95
N THR A 201 -5.82 -6.49 -4.13
CA THR A 201 -5.19 -7.00 -5.36
C THR A 201 -4.95 -5.84 -6.34
N HIS A 202 -4.07 -6.02 -7.34
CA HIS A 202 -4.08 -5.15 -8.52
C HIS A 202 -5.42 -5.33 -9.22
N ASN A 203 -6.09 -4.24 -9.54
CA ASN A 203 -7.46 -4.29 -10.01
C ASN A 203 -7.71 -3.28 -11.12
N SER A 204 -8.06 -3.80 -12.30
CA SER A 204 -8.45 -2.98 -13.45
C SER A 204 -7.40 -1.90 -13.77
N GLU A 205 -6.11 -2.28 -13.73
CA GLU A 205 -5.01 -1.36 -13.99
C GLU A 205 -4.93 -0.97 -15.46
N THR A 206 -5.07 -1.95 -16.37
CA THR A 206 -5.00 -1.70 -17.81
C THR A 206 -6.30 -2.06 -18.51
N LYS A 207 -6.56 -1.37 -19.64
CA LYS A 207 -7.69 -1.68 -20.49
C LYS A 207 -7.66 -3.13 -20.97
N ARG A 208 -6.48 -3.62 -21.31
CA ARG A 208 -6.27 -5.00 -21.75
C ARG A 208 -6.68 -6.02 -20.68
N GLU A 209 -6.30 -5.82 -19.43
CA GLU A 209 -6.71 -6.66 -18.30
C GLU A 209 -8.23 -6.79 -18.23
N VAL A 210 -8.94 -5.65 -18.28
CA VAL A 210 -10.40 -5.62 -18.22
C VAL A 210 -11.03 -6.32 -19.42
N GLU A 211 -10.57 -6.03 -20.64
CA GLU A 211 -11.08 -6.64 -21.87
C GLU A 211 -10.86 -8.17 -21.90
N GLU A 212 -9.69 -8.63 -21.46
CA GLU A 212 -9.38 -10.07 -21.39
C GLU A 212 -10.17 -10.78 -20.28
N CYS A 213 -10.41 -10.12 -19.13
CA CYS A 213 -11.26 -10.66 -18.06
C CYS A 213 -12.70 -10.81 -18.55
N ILE A 214 -13.26 -9.79 -19.20
CA ILE A 214 -14.61 -9.86 -19.80
C ILE A 214 -14.69 -10.98 -20.84
N ALA A 215 -13.67 -11.15 -21.67
CA ALA A 215 -13.65 -12.21 -22.67
C ALA A 215 -13.63 -13.62 -22.05
N ARG A 216 -12.97 -13.80 -20.88
CA ARG A 216 -12.89 -15.08 -20.17
C ARG A 216 -14.14 -15.38 -19.33
N HIS A 217 -14.64 -14.37 -18.63
CA HIS A 217 -15.62 -14.53 -17.54
C HIS A 217 -16.96 -13.80 -17.77
N GLY A 218 -17.03 -12.92 -18.77
CA GLY A 218 -18.20 -12.04 -18.98
C GLY A 218 -18.31 -10.90 -17.97
N LEU A 219 -17.28 -10.69 -17.13
CA LEU A 219 -17.24 -9.79 -16.00
C LEU A 219 -15.93 -8.98 -16.02
N THR A 220 -15.95 -7.78 -15.43
CA THR A 220 -14.71 -7.06 -15.10
C THR A 220 -13.99 -7.75 -13.94
N PRO A 221 -12.69 -7.45 -13.68
CA PRO A 221 -12.00 -7.98 -12.50
C PRO A 221 -12.74 -7.71 -11.19
N THR A 222 -13.22 -6.48 -10.99
CA THR A 222 -13.98 -6.11 -9.78
C THR A 222 -15.26 -6.92 -9.62
N GLN A 223 -16.03 -7.08 -10.70
CA GLN A 223 -17.27 -7.85 -10.69
C GLN A 223 -17.00 -9.33 -10.41
N LEU A 224 -15.95 -9.89 -11.00
CA LEU A 224 -15.55 -11.27 -10.75
C LEU A 224 -15.18 -11.50 -9.27
N PHE A 225 -14.43 -10.60 -8.67
CA PHE A 225 -14.09 -10.69 -7.24
C PHE A 225 -15.31 -10.52 -6.34
N GLU A 226 -16.22 -9.60 -6.67
CA GLU A 226 -17.49 -9.42 -5.93
C GLU A 226 -18.38 -10.66 -6.02
N GLU A 227 -18.55 -11.27 -7.20
CA GLU A 227 -19.36 -12.48 -7.38
C GLU A 227 -18.79 -13.69 -6.63
N ASN A 228 -17.46 -13.74 -6.49
CA ASN A 228 -16.78 -14.76 -5.67
C ASN A 228 -16.74 -14.41 -4.17
N GLY A 229 -17.36 -13.30 -3.75
CA GLY A 229 -17.49 -12.92 -2.34
C GLY A 229 -16.21 -12.43 -1.68
N LEU A 230 -15.17 -12.04 -2.44
CA LEU A 230 -13.87 -11.66 -1.89
C LEU A 230 -13.91 -10.32 -1.13
N PHE A 231 -14.91 -9.47 -1.40
CA PHE A 231 -15.05 -8.18 -0.73
C PHE A 231 -15.99 -8.18 0.49
N GLU A 232 -16.42 -9.34 0.99
CA GLU A 232 -17.35 -9.41 2.13
C GLU A 232 -16.80 -8.80 3.42
N HIS A 233 -15.48 -8.86 3.60
CA HIS A 233 -14.82 -8.28 4.78
C HIS A 233 -14.11 -6.96 4.46
N GLY A 234 -14.50 -6.28 3.36
CA GLY A 234 -13.89 -5.05 2.90
C GLY A 234 -12.64 -5.28 2.07
N GLY A 235 -11.84 -4.24 1.89
CA GLY A 235 -10.61 -4.30 1.09
C GLY A 235 -10.52 -3.19 0.07
N GLY A 236 -9.96 -3.51 -1.11
CA GLY A 236 -9.82 -2.54 -2.19
C GLY A 236 -9.01 -3.07 -3.37
N GLY A 237 -8.71 -2.17 -4.29
CA GLY A 237 -7.91 -2.43 -5.46
C GLY A 237 -6.77 -1.44 -5.59
N PHE A 238 -5.63 -1.91 -6.08
CA PHE A 238 -4.53 -1.06 -6.49
C PHE A 238 -4.71 -0.62 -7.94
N HIS A 239 -4.27 0.58 -8.29
CA HIS A 239 -4.42 1.30 -9.56
C HIS A 239 -5.84 1.76 -9.86
N CYS A 240 -6.81 0.87 -10.02
CA CYS A 240 -8.23 1.19 -10.26
C CYS A 240 -8.44 2.17 -11.43
N VAL A 241 -7.71 1.99 -12.54
CA VAL A 241 -7.71 2.93 -13.67
C VAL A 241 -8.95 2.75 -14.55
N TRP A 242 -9.33 1.48 -14.82
CA TRP A 242 -10.36 1.11 -15.79
C TRP A 242 -11.61 0.53 -15.12
N LEU A 243 -12.03 1.13 -14.00
CA LEU A 243 -13.30 0.76 -13.37
C LEU A 243 -14.48 1.32 -14.19
N ASP A 244 -15.46 0.47 -14.48
CA ASP A 244 -16.74 0.92 -15.06
C ASP A 244 -17.71 1.43 -13.98
N GLU A 245 -18.93 1.82 -14.38
CA GLU A 245 -19.93 2.32 -13.44
C GLU A 245 -20.36 1.28 -12.41
N THR A 246 -20.51 0.02 -12.83
CA THR A 246 -20.86 -1.10 -11.96
C THR A 246 -19.77 -1.37 -10.93
N ASP A 247 -18.51 -1.33 -11.36
CA ASP A 247 -17.34 -1.47 -10.48
C ASP A 247 -17.33 -0.37 -9.41
N MET A 248 -17.55 0.88 -9.83
CA MET A 248 -17.59 2.02 -8.92
C MET A 248 -18.77 1.92 -7.93
N ASP A 249 -19.91 1.37 -8.35
CA ASP A 249 -21.04 1.11 -7.46
C ASP A 249 -20.72 0.01 -6.44
N ILE A 250 -19.96 -1.02 -6.82
CA ILE A 250 -19.45 -2.04 -5.89
C ILE A 250 -18.51 -1.39 -4.87
N PHE A 251 -17.54 -0.60 -5.31
CA PHE A 251 -16.61 0.10 -4.43
C PHE A 251 -17.34 1.02 -3.44
N ALA A 252 -18.27 1.83 -3.91
CA ALA A 252 -19.04 2.75 -3.07
C ALA A 252 -19.93 2.00 -2.04
N ARG A 253 -20.64 0.96 -2.48
CA ARG A 253 -21.53 0.17 -1.63
C ARG A 253 -20.79 -0.61 -0.56
N ARG A 254 -19.63 -1.21 -0.91
CA ARG A 254 -18.79 -2.00 -0.02
C ARG A 254 -17.83 -1.15 0.83
N GLY A 255 -17.69 0.14 0.52
CA GLY A 255 -16.70 1.01 1.16
C GLY A 255 -15.26 0.59 0.87
N LEU A 256 -15.00 0.07 -0.34
CA LEU A 256 -13.68 -0.38 -0.76
C LEU A 256 -12.76 0.80 -1.04
N TYR A 257 -11.47 0.61 -0.79
CA TYR A 257 -10.45 1.59 -1.10
C TYR A 257 -9.98 1.49 -2.55
N ALA A 258 -10.08 2.59 -3.29
CA ALA A 258 -9.36 2.76 -4.55
C ALA A 258 -7.97 3.33 -4.23
N VAL A 259 -6.91 2.57 -4.52
CA VAL A 259 -5.53 3.01 -4.29
C VAL A 259 -4.92 3.39 -5.62
N THR A 260 -4.77 4.69 -5.88
CA THR A 260 -4.15 5.16 -7.13
C THR A 260 -2.64 5.29 -7.00
N CYS A 261 -1.92 5.00 -8.09
CA CYS A 261 -0.46 5.12 -8.21
C CYS A 261 -0.11 5.99 -9.44
N PRO A 262 -0.31 7.32 -9.36
CA PRO A 262 -0.30 8.21 -10.54
C PRO A 262 0.97 8.11 -11.38
N ALA A 263 2.15 8.13 -10.76
CA ALA A 263 3.41 8.08 -11.50
C ALA A 263 3.62 6.74 -12.21
N SER A 264 3.29 5.62 -11.55
CA SER A 264 3.35 4.28 -12.15
C SER A 264 2.35 4.13 -13.29
N ASN A 265 1.10 4.53 -13.07
CA ASN A 265 0.05 4.50 -14.09
C ASN A 265 0.46 5.26 -15.35
N ALA A 266 1.09 6.42 -15.18
CA ALA A 266 1.60 7.22 -16.29
C ALA A 266 2.81 6.57 -16.98
N LYS A 267 3.77 6.04 -16.21
CA LYS A 267 4.99 5.43 -16.73
C LYS A 267 4.72 4.16 -17.54
N LEU A 268 3.82 3.30 -17.05
CA LEU A 268 3.45 2.04 -17.70
C LEU A 268 2.34 2.21 -18.76
N ALA A 269 1.90 3.46 -18.98
CA ALA A 269 0.79 3.79 -19.88
C ALA A 269 -0.50 3.04 -19.52
N SER A 270 -0.70 2.70 -18.24
CA SER A 270 -1.92 2.05 -17.76
C SER A 270 -3.13 2.99 -17.92
N GLY A 271 -2.94 4.30 -17.76
CA GLY A 271 -3.96 5.33 -17.91
C GLY A 271 -4.02 6.29 -16.72
N ILE A 272 -5.13 7.01 -16.60
CA ILE A 272 -5.38 7.97 -15.51
C ILE A 272 -6.60 7.46 -14.73
N ALA A 273 -6.41 7.18 -13.44
CA ALA A 273 -7.51 6.76 -12.58
C ALA A 273 -8.58 7.87 -12.47
N PRO A 274 -9.88 7.55 -12.48
CA PRO A 274 -10.97 8.52 -12.46
C PRO A 274 -11.21 9.09 -11.05
N VAL A 275 -10.19 9.76 -10.49
CA VAL A 275 -10.15 10.28 -9.11
C VAL A 275 -11.34 11.19 -8.81
N SER A 276 -11.75 12.05 -9.76
CA SER A 276 -12.92 12.92 -9.59
C SER A 276 -14.22 12.13 -9.38
N GLU A 277 -14.37 10.98 -10.05
CA GLU A 277 -15.51 10.10 -9.88
C GLU A 277 -15.47 9.37 -8.53
N PHE A 278 -14.29 8.93 -8.10
CA PHE A 278 -14.13 8.34 -6.77
C PHE A 278 -14.58 9.31 -5.67
N LEU A 279 -14.11 10.56 -5.74
CA LEU A 279 -14.50 11.59 -4.79
C LEU A 279 -16.00 11.91 -4.85
N ARG A 280 -16.57 12.03 -6.06
CA ARG A 280 -17.99 12.29 -6.25
C ARG A 280 -18.88 11.19 -5.67
N ARG A 281 -18.47 9.92 -5.81
CA ARG A 281 -19.18 8.74 -5.30
C ARG A 281 -18.82 8.43 -3.84
N LYS A 282 -17.94 9.22 -3.21
CA LYS A 282 -17.44 9.01 -1.84
C LYS A 282 -16.75 7.64 -1.67
N ILE A 283 -16.12 7.14 -2.73
CA ILE A 283 -15.26 5.97 -2.65
C ILE A 283 -14.01 6.34 -1.85
N PRO A 284 -13.66 5.59 -0.82
CA PRO A 284 -12.42 5.81 -0.09
C PRO A 284 -11.21 5.80 -1.03
N LEU A 285 -10.42 6.88 -1.02
CA LEU A 285 -9.26 7.04 -1.90
C LEU A 285 -7.97 7.02 -1.09
N ALA A 286 -7.00 6.27 -1.58
CA ALA A 286 -5.64 6.29 -1.05
C ALA A 286 -4.62 6.43 -2.18
N ILE A 287 -3.39 6.81 -1.82
CA ILE A 287 -2.30 6.99 -2.78
C ILE A 287 -1.17 6.04 -2.44
N GLY A 288 -0.65 5.34 -3.45
CA GLY A 288 0.53 4.51 -3.38
C GLY A 288 1.62 5.00 -4.35
N THR A 289 2.86 4.67 -4.08
CA THR A 289 3.97 4.94 -5.01
C THR A 289 4.16 3.84 -6.03
N ASP A 290 3.57 2.67 -5.79
CA ASP A 290 3.96 1.46 -6.47
C ASP A 290 5.45 1.12 -6.28
N GLY A 291 6.03 0.25 -7.12
CA GLY A 291 7.43 -0.11 -7.05
C GLY A 291 8.37 0.96 -7.61
N PRO A 292 9.62 1.07 -7.10
CA PRO A 292 10.63 1.96 -7.70
C PRO A 292 10.95 1.61 -9.15
N ALA A 293 10.65 0.41 -9.59
CA ALA A 293 10.81 -0.03 -10.98
C ALA A 293 9.80 0.65 -11.92
N SER A 294 8.55 0.80 -11.48
CA SER A 294 7.47 1.42 -12.26
C SER A 294 7.31 2.93 -12.02
N ASN A 295 7.94 3.47 -10.98
CA ASN A 295 7.79 4.88 -10.57
C ASN A 295 9.09 5.69 -10.68
N ASN A 296 10.24 5.10 -10.36
CA ASN A 296 11.55 5.72 -10.20
C ASN A 296 11.71 6.61 -8.96
N ALA A 297 10.66 6.93 -8.19
CA ALA A 297 10.75 7.72 -6.96
C ALA A 297 9.70 7.28 -5.94
N LEU A 298 10.10 7.13 -4.68
CA LEU A 298 9.21 6.78 -3.58
C LEU A 298 8.80 8.06 -2.83
N ASN A 299 8.02 8.92 -3.49
CA ASN A 299 7.74 10.28 -3.03
C ASN A 299 6.26 10.64 -3.10
N MET A 300 5.59 10.69 -1.94
CA MET A 300 4.16 10.98 -1.84
C MET A 300 3.78 12.40 -2.33
N PHE A 301 4.67 13.39 -2.19
CA PHE A 301 4.39 14.73 -2.72
C PHE A 301 4.31 14.73 -4.25
N ARG A 302 5.15 13.92 -4.90
CA ARG A 302 5.09 13.75 -6.35
C ARG A 302 3.78 13.06 -6.77
N GLU A 303 3.39 12.02 -6.07
CA GLU A 303 2.12 11.31 -6.34
C GLU A 303 0.90 12.22 -6.16
N MET A 304 0.91 13.07 -5.13
CA MET A 304 -0.17 14.05 -4.91
C MET A 304 -0.18 15.19 -5.93
N TYR A 305 0.96 15.48 -6.55
CA TYR A 305 1.07 16.53 -7.58
C TYR A 305 0.52 16.06 -8.92
N LEU A 306 0.75 14.78 -9.28
CA LEU A 306 0.29 14.17 -10.53
C LEU A 306 -1.21 13.88 -10.48
#